data_1efb4c835b5161c9e1fef2521fb888cd
#
_entry.id   1efb4c835b5161c9e1fef2521fb888cd
#
_cell.length_a   1.000
_cell.length_b   1.000
_cell.length_c   1.000
_cell.angle_alpha   90.00
_cell.angle_beta   90.00
_cell.angle_gamma   90.00
#
_symmetry.space_group_name_H-M   'P 1'
#
loop_
_entity.id
_entity.type
_entity.pdbx_description
1 polymer ?
#
loop_
_entity_poly.entity_id
_entity_poly.type
_entity_poly.pdbx_seq_one_letter_code
_entity_poly.pdbx_strand_id
1 'polypeptide(L)'
;MADKKNKPQKKEFRFSFNISWIYFLLLIGIGWMFFNQGGANPQKEEWADVKKQWLAGDIKEVTFIRNEYEGRVTIKPDALAKYEDSFGGNVPTKSPHFIFLVSGSFNAEEMFGELNAELPEDEQVKVVIENHAPPVIREPIQPSV
;
A
#
# COMPACT_ATOMS: atom_id res chain seq x y z
N MET A 1 -49.54 -40.99 -9.17
CA MET A 1 -49.06 -40.78 -9.31
C MET A 1 -48.46 -40.17 -9.38
N ALA A 2 -48.57 -40.13 -9.14
CA ALA A 2 -47.99 -39.53 -9.23
C ALA A 2 -47.25 -39.13 -9.04
N ASP A 3 -47.00 -39.00 -8.93
CA ASP A 3 -46.32 -38.59 -8.80
C ASP A 3 -45.50 -38.19 -8.70
N LYS A 4 -45.52 -38.35 -8.66
CA LYS A 4 -44.83 -38.08 -8.69
C LYS A 4 -44.15 -37.44 -8.65
N LYS A 5 -44.28 -37.30 -8.61
CA LYS A 5 -43.73 -36.74 -8.68
C LYS A 5 -42.99 -36.12 -8.45
N ASN A 6 -42.96 -36.03 -8.17
CA ASN A 6 -42.31 -35.39 -8.04
C ASN A 6 -41.40 -35.09 -7.81
N LYS A 7 -41.12 -35.29 -7.69
CA LYS A 7 -40.27 -35.13 -7.54
C LYS A 7 -39.50 -34.55 -7.51
N PRO A 8 -39.28 -34.42 -7.26
CA PRO A 8 -38.54 -33.82 -7.20
C PRO A 8 -37.74 -33.28 -7.46
N GLN A 9 -37.65 -32.83 -7.56
CA GLN A 9 -36.99 -32.22 -7.94
C GLN A 9 -36.09 -31.69 -7.72
N LYS A 10 -35.72 -31.81 -7.40
CA LYS A 10 -34.89 -31.42 -7.17
C LYS A 10 -34.09 -31.01 -7.59
N LYS A 11 -33.96 -30.76 -7.92
CA LYS A 11 -33.27 -30.30 -8.39
C LYS A 11 -32.91 -29.54 -8.61
N GLU A 12 -33.01 -29.10 -8.49
CA GLU A 12 -32.80 -28.49 -8.90
C GLU A 12 -31.97 -27.72 -8.89
N PHE A 13 -31.34 -27.66 -8.71
CA PHE A 13 -30.34 -27.06 -8.69
C PHE A 13 -29.49 -27.43 -9.47
N ARG A 14 -29.67 -27.55 -10.27
CA ARG A 14 -28.98 -27.74 -11.05
C ARG A 14 -28.47 -26.67 -11.44
N PHE A 15 -27.81 -26.24 -11.15
CA PHE A 15 -27.17 -25.34 -11.54
C PHE A 15 -26.77 -25.60 -12.75
N SER A 16 -27.43 -25.44 -13.58
CA SER A 16 -26.93 -25.43 -14.75
C SER A 16 -25.95 -24.41 -14.78
N PHE A 17 -24.83 -24.70 -14.62
CA PHE A 17 -23.97 -23.82 -14.66
C PHE A 17 -23.73 -23.45 -15.99
N ASN A 18 -24.26 -22.47 -16.44
CA ASN A 18 -23.91 -21.95 -17.67
C ASN A 18 -22.53 -21.44 -17.54
N ILE A 19 -21.74 -21.51 -18.52
CA ILE A 19 -20.44 -20.97 -18.58
C ILE A 19 -20.48 -19.50 -18.30
N SER A 20 -21.53 -18.81 -18.66
CA SER A 20 -21.71 -17.43 -18.35
C SER A 20 -21.60 -17.15 -16.89
N TRP A 21 -22.11 -18.04 -16.09
CA TRP A 21 -22.11 -17.90 -14.66
C TRP A 21 -20.67 -17.96 -14.13
N ILE A 22 -19.88 -18.82 -14.73
CA ILE A 22 -18.49 -18.94 -14.34
C ILE A 22 -17.72 -17.68 -14.69
N TYR A 23 -17.99 -17.09 -15.85
CA TYR A 23 -17.36 -15.85 -16.22
C TYR A 23 -17.76 -14.73 -15.29
N PHE A 24 -19.00 -14.74 -14.86
CA PHE A 24 -19.48 -13.72 -13.93
C PHE A 24 -18.74 -13.84 -12.61
N LEU A 25 -18.57 -15.03 -12.10
CA LEU A 25 -17.83 -15.23 -10.87
C LEU A 25 -16.37 -14.85 -11.04
N LEU A 26 -15.82 -15.17 -12.18
CA LEU A 26 -14.43 -14.84 -12.44
C LEU A 26 -14.26 -13.33 -12.50
N LEU A 27 -15.19 -12.63 -13.09
CA LEU A 27 -15.14 -11.20 -13.16
C LEU A 27 -15.22 -10.60 -11.76
N ILE A 28 -16.09 -11.11 -10.93
CA ILE A 28 -16.21 -10.65 -9.57
C ILE A 28 -14.91 -10.89 -8.81
N GLY A 29 -14.31 -12.05 -9.01
CA GLY A 29 -13.06 -12.38 -8.35
C GLY A 29 -11.93 -11.45 -8.77
N ILE A 30 -11.85 -11.17 -10.05
CA ILE A 30 -10.83 -10.27 -10.55
C ILE A 30 -11.07 -8.86 -10.02
N GLY A 31 -12.31 -8.40 -10.06
CA GLY A 31 -12.64 -7.09 -9.53
C GLY A 31 -12.33 -6.97 -8.06
N TRP A 32 -12.61 -8.03 -7.32
CA TRP A 32 -12.32 -8.05 -5.91
C TRP A 32 -10.82 -7.97 -5.68
N MET A 33 -10.08 -8.66 -6.51
CA MET A 33 -8.65 -8.64 -6.38
C MET A 33 -8.10 -7.26 -6.63
N PHE A 34 -8.58 -6.57 -7.65
CA PHE A 34 -8.15 -5.25 -7.91
C PHE A 34 -8.53 -4.29 -6.80
N PHE A 35 -9.74 -4.46 -6.28
CA PHE A 35 -10.20 -3.63 -5.23
C PHE A 35 -9.38 -3.83 -4.00
N ASN A 36 -9.01 -5.06 -3.74
CA ASN A 36 -8.31 -5.39 -2.55
C ASN A 36 -6.86 -5.08 -2.62
N GLN A 37 -6.33 -4.73 -3.74
CA GLN A 37 -4.99 -4.37 -3.82
C GLN A 37 -4.78 -2.99 -3.32
N GLY A 38 -5.75 -2.52 -2.62
CA GLY A 38 -5.60 -1.28 -2.05
C GLY A 38 -5.72 -0.21 -3.02
N GLY A 39 -6.16 -0.55 -4.12
CA GLY A 39 -6.56 0.31 -5.11
C GLY A 39 -5.93 1.65 -5.25
N ALA A 40 -5.51 2.25 -4.24
CA ALA A 40 -4.98 3.57 -4.34
C ALA A 40 -3.49 3.51 -4.31
N ASN A 41 -2.85 4.26 -5.15
CA ASN A 41 -1.42 4.38 -5.11
C ASN A 41 -1.05 5.32 -3.99
N PRO A 42 0.16 5.23 -3.49
CA PRO A 42 0.60 6.18 -2.49
C PRO A 42 0.52 7.59 -3.03
N GLN A 43 0.09 8.51 -2.20
CA GLN A 43 -0.01 9.89 -2.61
C GLN A 43 1.31 10.58 -2.39
N LYS A 44 1.65 11.51 -3.27
CA LYS A 44 2.86 12.25 -3.11
C LYS A 44 2.61 13.41 -2.18
N GLU A 45 3.53 13.63 -1.28
CA GLU A 45 3.42 14.73 -0.36
C GLU A 45 4.74 15.47 -0.28
N GLU A 46 4.71 16.67 0.21
CA GLU A 46 5.92 17.41 0.39
C GLU A 46 6.46 17.15 1.77
N TRP A 47 7.76 17.32 1.91
CA TRP A 47 8.41 17.08 3.19
C TRP A 47 7.79 17.90 4.32
N ALA A 48 7.36 19.11 4.01
CA ALA A 48 6.75 19.94 5.04
C ALA A 48 5.49 19.30 5.61
N ASP A 49 4.70 18.66 4.77
CA ASP A 49 3.50 18.00 5.23
C ASP A 49 3.83 16.73 6.00
N VAL A 50 4.86 16.02 5.58
CA VAL A 50 5.29 14.83 6.29
C VAL A 50 5.77 15.20 7.69
N LYS A 51 6.46 16.34 7.81
CA LYS A 51 6.91 16.81 9.11
C LYS A 51 5.73 17.04 10.02
N LYS A 52 4.67 17.65 9.53
CA LYS A 52 3.51 17.91 10.35
C LYS A 52 2.87 16.60 10.81
N GLN A 53 2.80 15.63 9.92
CA GLN A 53 2.26 14.33 10.29
C GLN A 53 3.12 13.63 11.31
N TRP A 54 4.43 13.80 11.18
CA TRP A 54 5.37 13.18 12.10
C TRP A 54 5.16 13.75 13.51
N LEU A 55 5.11 15.07 13.60
CA LEU A 55 4.96 15.70 14.89
C LEU A 55 3.59 15.53 15.49
N ALA A 56 2.60 15.23 14.66
CA ALA A 56 1.26 14.92 15.16
C ALA A 56 1.16 13.50 15.72
N GLY A 57 2.19 12.69 15.52
CA GLY A 57 2.17 11.33 16.02
C GLY A 57 1.38 10.37 15.15
N ASP A 58 1.13 10.73 13.91
CA ASP A 58 0.31 9.92 13.02
C ASP A 58 1.09 8.90 12.21
N ILE A 59 2.40 9.00 12.16
CA ILE A 59 3.21 8.15 11.31
C ILE A 59 3.70 6.94 12.09
N LYS A 60 3.53 5.77 11.51
CA LYS A 60 3.97 4.55 12.12
C LYS A 60 5.41 4.24 11.75
N GLU A 61 5.72 4.39 10.48
CA GLU A 61 7.03 4.01 9.98
C GLU A 61 7.39 4.82 8.76
N VAL A 62 8.65 5.13 8.60
CA VAL A 62 9.15 5.79 7.40
C VAL A 62 10.30 4.97 6.88
N THR A 63 10.25 4.61 5.61
CA THR A 63 11.34 3.93 4.94
C THR A 63 11.95 4.92 3.96
N PHE A 64 13.19 5.25 4.16
CA PHE A 64 13.88 6.19 3.29
C PHE A 64 14.83 5.43 2.38
N ILE A 65 14.64 5.58 1.08
CA ILE A 65 15.48 4.91 0.11
C ILE A 65 16.51 5.91 -0.34
N ARG A 66 17.71 5.71 0.16
CA ARG A 66 18.75 6.72 0.06
C ARG A 66 19.14 7.05 -1.36
N ASN A 67 19.31 6.06 -2.18
CA ASN A 67 19.76 6.28 -3.53
C ASN A 67 18.65 6.77 -4.45
N GLU A 68 17.43 6.82 -3.99
CA GLU A 68 16.32 7.34 -4.78
C GLU A 68 15.83 8.65 -4.20
N TYR A 69 16.38 9.08 -3.08
CA TYR A 69 15.96 10.29 -2.38
C TYR A 69 14.46 10.29 -2.14
N GLU A 70 13.93 9.13 -1.83
CA GLU A 70 12.51 8.96 -1.68
C GLU A 70 12.19 8.43 -0.30
N GLY A 71 11.21 9.01 0.35
CA GLY A 71 10.73 8.50 1.62
C GLY A 71 9.35 7.93 1.46
N ARG A 72 9.09 6.81 2.09
CA ARG A 72 7.80 6.14 2.04
C ARG A 72 7.23 6.12 3.44
N VAL A 73 6.04 6.68 3.59
CA VAL A 73 5.45 6.90 4.88
C VAL A 73 4.28 5.98 5.08
N THR A 74 4.26 5.31 6.22
CA THR A 74 3.13 4.47 6.60
C THR A 74 2.45 5.15 7.77
N ILE A 75 1.17 5.41 7.63
CA ILE A 75 0.38 6.09 8.66
C ILE A 75 -0.19 5.05 9.62
N LYS A 76 -0.32 5.39 10.87
CA LYS A 76 -0.93 4.49 11.84
C LYS A 76 -2.37 4.20 11.43
N PRO A 77 -2.82 2.97 11.63
CA PRO A 77 -4.18 2.62 11.19
C PRO A 77 -5.26 3.50 11.79
N ASP A 78 -5.08 3.91 13.05
CA ASP A 78 -6.09 4.73 13.69
C ASP A 78 -6.02 6.18 13.27
N ALA A 79 -4.97 6.58 12.56
CA ALA A 79 -4.84 7.94 12.07
C ALA A 79 -5.23 8.06 10.61
N LEU A 80 -5.45 6.94 9.94
CA LEU A 80 -5.73 6.98 8.51
C LEU A 80 -6.98 7.75 8.17
N ALA A 81 -7.96 7.71 9.05
CA ALA A 81 -9.21 8.39 8.77
C ALA A 81 -9.03 9.90 8.65
N LYS A 82 -8.02 10.44 9.28
CA LYS A 82 -7.76 11.87 9.19
C LYS A 82 -7.34 12.28 7.80
N TYR A 83 -6.80 11.36 7.05
CA TYR A 83 -6.24 11.67 5.73
C TYR A 83 -7.09 11.15 4.59
N GLU A 84 -8.32 10.79 4.90
CA GLU A 84 -9.19 10.24 3.88
C GLU A 84 -9.36 11.19 2.71
N ASP A 85 -9.47 12.47 3.00
CA ASP A 85 -9.64 13.45 1.94
C ASP A 85 -8.41 13.53 1.05
N SER A 86 -7.24 13.32 1.62
CA SER A 86 -6.01 13.35 0.84
C SER A 86 -5.96 12.25 -0.19
N PHE A 87 -6.70 11.18 0.05
CA PHE A 87 -6.72 10.06 -0.87
C PHE A 87 -7.98 10.07 -1.73
N GLY A 88 -8.75 11.15 -1.69
CA GLY A 88 -9.97 11.21 -2.47
C GLY A 88 -11.02 10.21 -2.00
N GLY A 89 -11.00 9.89 -0.74
CA GLY A 89 -11.93 8.93 -0.17
C GLY A 89 -11.51 7.49 -0.31
N ASN A 90 -10.40 7.24 -0.98
CA ASN A 90 -9.98 5.88 -1.24
C ASN A 90 -8.67 5.62 -0.56
N VAL A 91 -8.69 5.33 0.70
CA VAL A 91 -7.49 5.17 1.50
C VAL A 91 -6.81 3.87 1.15
N PRO A 92 -5.50 3.88 0.87
CA PRO A 92 -4.81 2.64 0.59
C PRO A 92 -4.80 1.75 1.81
N THR A 93 -4.97 0.47 1.59
CA THR A 93 -4.94 -0.47 2.69
C THR A 93 -3.54 -1.00 2.92
N LYS A 94 -2.64 -0.77 1.97
CA LYS A 94 -1.28 -1.24 2.11
C LYS A 94 -0.34 -0.08 2.19
N SER A 95 0.73 -0.28 2.91
CA SER A 95 1.76 0.75 2.98
C SER A 95 2.61 0.67 1.73
N PRO A 96 3.24 1.74 1.34
CA PRO A 96 3.21 3.03 2.01
C PRO A 96 1.98 3.83 1.63
N HIS A 97 1.58 4.73 2.48
CA HIS A 97 0.41 5.57 2.20
C HIS A 97 0.82 6.86 1.51
N PHE A 98 1.96 7.39 1.85
CA PHE A 98 2.47 8.62 1.24
C PHE A 98 3.91 8.45 0.81
N ILE A 99 4.31 9.23 -0.18
CA ILE A 99 5.68 9.21 -0.66
C ILE A 99 6.14 10.64 -0.77
N PHE A 100 7.34 10.93 -0.30
CA PHE A 100 7.90 12.25 -0.46
C PHE A 100 9.29 12.14 -1.07
N LEU A 101 9.67 13.15 -1.83
CA LEU A 101 10.97 13.20 -2.46
C LEU A 101 11.76 14.35 -1.87
N VAL A 102 13.04 14.19 -1.77
CA VAL A 102 13.90 15.22 -1.21
C VAL A 102 15.10 15.41 -2.10
N SER A 103 15.85 16.46 -1.85
CA SER A 103 17.03 16.73 -2.66
C SER A 103 18.19 15.90 -2.14
N GLY A 104 19.24 15.88 -2.90
CA GLY A 104 20.42 15.10 -2.52
C GLY A 104 21.13 15.61 -1.28
N SER A 105 20.82 16.84 -0.87
CA SER A 105 21.45 17.38 0.32
C SER A 105 20.67 17.05 1.60
N PHE A 106 19.58 16.32 1.48
CA PHE A 106 18.76 15.98 2.63
C PHE A 106 19.49 14.93 3.51
N ASN A 107 19.66 15.26 4.75
CA ASN A 107 20.30 14.34 5.68
C ASN A 107 19.22 13.61 6.46
N ALA A 108 18.88 12.42 6.00
CA ALA A 108 17.76 11.68 6.57
C ALA A 108 17.99 11.33 8.04
N GLU A 109 19.20 10.90 8.36
CA GLU A 109 19.45 10.48 9.73
C GLU A 109 19.27 11.64 10.70
N GLU A 110 19.77 12.80 10.31
CA GLU A 110 19.68 13.94 11.17
C GLU A 110 18.26 14.45 11.29
N MET A 111 17.58 14.59 10.17
CA MET A 111 16.23 15.14 10.18
C MET A 111 15.26 14.23 10.90
N PHE A 112 15.35 12.94 10.63
CA PHE A 112 14.44 12.01 11.27
C PHE A 112 14.75 11.88 12.77
N GLY A 113 16.03 11.95 13.11
CA GLY A 113 16.41 11.90 14.50
C GLY A 113 15.91 13.09 15.29
N GLU A 114 15.99 14.28 14.68
CA GLU A 114 15.51 15.47 15.35
C GLU A 114 14.01 15.42 15.56
N LEU A 115 13.28 14.95 14.58
CA LEU A 115 11.83 14.87 14.71
C LEU A 115 11.43 13.86 15.77
N ASN A 116 12.12 12.73 15.80
CA ASN A 116 11.81 11.74 16.81
C ASN A 116 12.17 12.23 18.21
N ALA A 117 13.18 13.05 18.32
CA ALA A 117 13.57 13.58 19.62
C ALA A 117 12.48 14.47 20.22
N GLU A 118 11.60 14.99 19.38
CA GLU A 118 10.51 15.82 19.87
C GLU A 118 9.29 15.02 20.27
N LEU A 119 9.30 13.73 20.06
CA LEU A 119 8.15 12.90 20.38
C LEU A 119 8.44 12.03 21.59
N PRO A 120 7.40 11.70 22.36
CA PRO A 120 7.57 10.72 23.43
C PRO A 120 7.99 9.38 22.84
N GLU A 121 8.65 8.61 23.65
CA GLU A 121 9.21 7.37 23.17
C GLU A 121 8.18 6.44 22.53
N ASP A 122 6.99 6.42 23.04
CA ASP A 122 5.96 5.55 22.52
C ASP A 122 5.33 6.08 21.23
N GLU A 123 5.63 7.33 20.86
CA GLU A 123 5.10 7.89 19.63
C GLU A 123 6.17 8.08 18.58
N GLN A 124 7.36 7.66 18.85
CA GLN A 124 8.42 7.85 17.88
C GLN A 124 8.21 6.97 16.66
N VAL A 125 8.66 7.47 15.53
CA VAL A 125 8.46 6.80 14.27
C VAL A 125 9.59 5.81 14.06
N LYS A 126 9.24 4.63 13.58
CA LYS A 126 10.24 3.65 13.23
C LYS A 126 10.84 4.08 11.91
N VAL A 127 12.15 4.25 11.87
CA VAL A 127 12.82 4.71 10.66
C VAL A 127 13.67 3.60 10.10
N VAL A 128 13.50 3.32 8.83
CA VAL A 128 14.31 2.34 8.12
C VAL A 128 14.97 3.07 6.97
N ILE A 129 16.28 3.03 6.89
CA ILE A 129 17.00 3.67 5.81
C ILE A 129 17.71 2.57 5.03
N GLU A 130 17.45 2.54 3.73
CA GLU A 130 18.02 1.50 2.92
C GLU A 130 18.40 2.01 1.55
N ASN A 131 19.15 1.25 0.82
CA ASN A 131 19.47 1.56 -0.55
C ASN A 131 18.80 0.51 -1.39
N HIS A 132 18.09 0.96 -2.41
CA HIS A 132 17.55 0.00 -3.35
C HIS A 132 18.67 -0.39 -4.26
N ALA A 133 18.84 -1.65 -4.41
CA ALA A 133 19.78 -2.12 -5.37
C ALA A 133 19.25 -1.74 -6.72
N PRO A 134 20.08 -1.21 -7.59
CA PRO A 134 19.59 -0.89 -8.92
C PRO A 134 19.23 -2.18 -9.58
N PRO A 135 18.33 -2.16 -10.49
CA PRO A 135 17.96 -3.36 -11.20
C PRO A 135 19.20 -3.84 -11.82
N VAL A 136 19.52 -5.02 -11.54
CA VAL A 136 20.72 -5.52 -11.91
C VAL A 136 20.78 -5.75 -13.31
N ILE A 137 21.30 -4.94 -14.01
CA ILE A 137 21.54 -5.21 -15.26
C ILE A 137 22.77 -5.86 -15.23
N ARG A 138 22.78 -7.08 -15.37
CA ARG A 138 23.88 -7.78 -15.27
C ARG A 138 24.63 -7.55 -16.45
N GLU A 139 25.32 -6.64 -16.58
CA GLU A 139 26.09 -6.49 -17.61
C GLU A 139 26.99 -7.49 -17.74
N PRO A 140 27.25 -8.02 -18.80
CA PRO A 140 28.22 -9.01 -18.99
C PRO A 140 29.47 -8.36 -18.62
N ILE A 141 30.16 -9.06 -17.90
CA ILE A 141 31.31 -8.59 -17.44
C ILE A 141 32.15 -8.19 -18.48
N GLN A 142 32.55 -7.09 -18.50
CA GLN A 142 33.37 -6.69 -19.35
C GLN A 142 34.62 -7.18 -19.12
N PRO A 143 35.22 -7.80 -19.90
CA PRO A 143 36.49 -8.27 -19.72
C PRO A 143 37.29 -7.09 -19.75
N SER A 144 37.67 -6.76 -18.83
CA SER A 144 38.33 -5.69 -18.81
C SER A 144 39.44 -5.81 -19.50
N VAL A 145 39.71 -5.72 -20.29
CA VAL A 145 40.72 -5.79 -20.89
C VAL A 145 41.47 -5.42 -20.84
#